data_cc0641c8df627538fc107ab7d91460a3
#
_entry.id   cc0641c8df627538fc107ab7d91460a3
#
_cell.length_a   1.000
_cell.length_b   1.000
_cell.length_c   1.000
_cell.angle_alpha   90.00
_cell.angle_beta   90.00
_cell.angle_gamma   90.00
#
_symmetry.space_group_name_H-M   'P 1'
#
loop_
_entity.id
_entity.type
_entity.pdbx_description
1 polymer ?
#
loop_
_entity_poly.entity_id
_entity_poly.type
_entity_poly.pdbx_seq_one_letter_code
_entity_poly.pdbx_strand_id
1 'polypeptide(L)'
;MKINLLVLTISAVLSITACSNKDQKQTSQQKTESLETENNIQKSDKKMAKPIHLTKAEFLQKVANYEANPDKWVYLGDKPCIIDFYADWCGPCKMVAPILEELAQEYDGQIYIYKVDTEAEMELASDFGIRSIPTLLFCPMGEAPQMAQGALPKDAFKQAINEVLLKKS
;
A
#
# COMPACT_ATOMS: atom_id res chain seq x y z
N MET A 1 -34.49 12.38 30.44
CA MET A 1 -35.86 11.96 30.85
C MET A 1 -36.28 10.83 29.90
N LYS A 2 -36.55 9.66 30.53
CA LYS A 2 -37.25 8.43 30.03
C LYS A 2 -36.45 7.52 29.07
N ILE A 3 -35.78 6.61 29.59
CA ILE A 3 -35.80 5.14 29.75
C ILE A 3 -37.03 4.51 29.07
N ASN A 4 -36.82 3.61 28.13
CA ASN A 4 -37.70 2.47 27.93
C ASN A 4 -36.93 1.21 27.59
N LEU A 5 -36.86 0.41 28.60
CA LEU A 5 -36.47 -0.99 28.69
C LEU A 5 -37.68 -1.82 28.20
N LEU A 6 -37.47 -2.76 27.28
CA LEU A 6 -38.39 -3.89 27.14
C LEU A 6 -37.58 -5.17 26.79
N VAL A 7 -37.57 -6.00 27.81
CA VAL A 7 -37.13 -7.40 27.85
C VAL A 7 -38.30 -8.28 27.38
N LEU A 8 -38.06 -9.33 26.61
CA LEU A 8 -38.86 -10.56 26.56
C LEU A 8 -38.06 -11.61 25.77
N THR A 9 -37.42 -12.52 26.35
CA THR A 9 -37.51 -13.90 26.84
C THR A 9 -38.32 -14.89 25.98
N ILE A 10 -37.81 -16.13 25.98
CA ILE A 10 -38.46 -17.47 25.76
C ILE A 10 -38.48 -17.89 24.28
N SER A 11 -38.04 -19.10 23.88
CA SER A 11 -38.01 -20.42 24.52
C SER A 11 -37.22 -21.42 23.66
N ALA A 12 -36.67 -22.39 24.35
CA ALA A 12 -36.02 -23.59 23.83
C ALA A 12 -37.03 -24.54 23.14
N VAL A 13 -36.58 -25.27 22.12
CA VAL A 13 -37.08 -26.63 21.83
C VAL A 13 -35.93 -27.51 21.38
N LEU A 14 -35.75 -28.52 22.15
CA LEU A 14 -34.92 -29.70 22.05
C LEU A 14 -35.59 -30.71 21.09
N SER A 15 -34.87 -31.30 20.16
CA SER A 15 -35.28 -32.59 19.55
C SER A 15 -34.06 -33.40 19.14
N ILE A 16 -33.91 -34.45 19.86
CA ILE A 16 -32.99 -35.57 19.73
C ILE A 16 -33.60 -36.51 18.69
N THR A 17 -32.80 -37.04 17.73
CA THR A 17 -33.07 -38.33 17.13
C THR A 17 -31.77 -39.02 16.77
N ALA A 18 -31.51 -40.10 17.42
CA ALA A 18 -30.45 -41.09 17.17
C ALA A 18 -30.97 -42.21 16.26
N CYS A 19 -30.09 -42.78 15.44
CA CYS A 19 -30.05 -44.18 15.01
C CYS A 19 -28.73 -44.36 14.27
N SER A 20 -27.73 -45.06 14.74
CA SER A 20 -27.47 -46.50 14.98
C SER A 20 -27.54 -47.34 13.67
N ASN A 21 -26.44 -47.85 13.21
CA ASN A 21 -25.91 -49.23 13.17
C ASN A 21 -24.78 -49.41 12.15
N LYS A 22 -23.61 -49.93 12.61
CA LYS A 22 -23.07 -51.32 12.43
C LYS A 22 -22.65 -51.66 10.97
N ASP A 23 -21.48 -52.20 10.64
CA ASP A 23 -20.58 -53.21 11.23
C ASP A 23 -19.20 -53.20 10.49
N GLN A 24 -18.14 -53.40 11.27
CA GLN A 24 -16.98 -54.26 11.12
C GLN A 24 -16.30 -54.47 9.74
N LYS A 25 -14.97 -54.22 9.65
CA LYS A 25 -13.98 -55.32 9.64
C LYS A 25 -12.55 -54.77 9.78
N GLN A 26 -11.87 -55.28 10.78
CA GLN A 26 -10.42 -55.17 11.01
C GLN A 26 -9.63 -55.83 9.86
N THR A 27 -8.49 -55.23 9.52
CA THR A 27 -7.26 -56.00 9.27
C THR A 27 -6.07 -55.06 9.52
N SER A 28 -5.29 -55.49 10.47
CA SER A 28 -3.99 -55.01 10.87
C SER A 28 -2.97 -55.19 9.75
N GLN A 29 -2.11 -54.20 9.48
CA GLN A 29 -0.70 -54.45 9.24
C GLN A 29 0.11 -53.20 9.57
N GLN A 30 0.91 -53.37 10.61
CA GLN A 30 2.06 -52.56 10.97
C GLN A 30 3.10 -52.58 9.86
N LYS A 31 3.63 -51.41 9.50
CA LYS A 31 5.02 -51.33 9.04
C LYS A 31 5.58 -49.93 9.19
N THR A 32 6.49 -49.83 10.15
CA THR A 32 7.74 -49.04 10.23
C THR A 32 7.71 -47.57 9.76
N GLU A 33 7.75 -46.71 10.72
CA GLU A 33 8.70 -45.64 11.04
C GLU A 33 9.67 -45.28 9.90
N SER A 34 9.49 -44.08 9.33
CA SER A 34 10.60 -43.28 8.91
C SER A 34 10.28 -41.82 9.26
N LEU A 35 11.06 -41.33 10.21
CA LEU A 35 11.15 -39.93 10.60
C LEU A 35 11.67 -39.13 9.41
N GLU A 36 10.78 -38.50 8.66
CA GLU A 36 11.17 -37.42 7.78
C GLU A 36 10.87 -36.10 8.53
N THR A 37 11.95 -35.53 9.04
CA THR A 37 12.01 -34.17 9.56
C THR A 37 11.74 -33.24 8.38
N GLU A 38 10.48 -32.91 8.14
CA GLU A 38 10.15 -31.80 7.26
C GLU A 38 10.59 -30.50 7.95
N ASN A 39 11.78 -30.04 7.58
CA ASN A 39 12.19 -28.67 7.76
C ASN A 39 11.22 -27.79 6.97
N ASN A 40 10.12 -27.41 7.62
CA ASN A 40 9.26 -26.34 7.17
C ASN A 40 10.03 -25.02 7.28
N ILE A 41 10.87 -24.75 6.26
CA ILE A 41 11.40 -23.41 6.03
C ILE A 41 10.19 -22.56 5.65
N GLN A 42 9.59 -21.94 6.66
CA GLN A 42 8.69 -20.83 6.46
C GLN A 42 9.51 -19.73 5.78
N LYS A 43 9.57 -19.80 4.44
CA LYS A 43 9.92 -18.67 3.60
C LYS A 43 8.80 -17.66 3.85
N SER A 44 9.01 -16.74 4.79
CA SER A 44 8.16 -15.58 4.95
C SER A 44 8.18 -14.86 3.60
N ASP A 45 7.08 -14.92 2.88
CA ASP A 45 6.85 -14.08 1.70
C ASP A 45 6.82 -12.63 2.20
N LYS A 46 8.00 -12.04 2.37
CA LYS A 46 8.13 -10.60 2.58
C LYS A 46 7.56 -9.97 1.32
N LYS A 47 6.30 -9.51 1.39
CA LYS A 47 5.65 -8.78 0.30
C LYS A 47 6.57 -7.63 -0.08
N MET A 48 7.17 -7.71 -1.27
CA MET A 48 8.10 -6.69 -1.75
C MET A 48 7.36 -5.35 -1.83
N ALA A 49 7.97 -4.30 -1.31
CA ALA A 49 7.42 -2.95 -1.39
C ALA A 49 7.27 -2.55 -2.87
N LYS A 50 6.16 -1.90 -3.20
CA LYS A 50 5.83 -1.45 -4.56
C LYS A 50 5.27 -0.04 -4.48
N PRO A 51 5.36 0.75 -5.58
CA PRO A 51 4.64 2.00 -5.69
C PRO A 51 3.14 1.81 -5.46
N ILE A 52 2.54 2.72 -4.72
CA ILE A 52 1.14 2.67 -4.27
C ILE A 52 0.32 3.61 -5.14
N HIS A 53 -0.77 3.13 -5.74
CA HIS A 53 -1.71 4.01 -6.42
C HIS A 53 -2.35 4.96 -5.41
N LEU A 54 -2.50 6.22 -5.82
CA LEU A 54 -3.02 7.28 -4.97
C LEU A 54 -4.12 8.05 -5.73
N THR A 55 -5.33 8.01 -5.19
CA THR A 55 -6.43 8.85 -5.67
C THR A 55 -6.36 10.26 -5.06
N LYS A 56 -7.11 11.24 -5.62
CA LYS A 56 -7.22 12.58 -5.04
C LYS A 56 -7.70 12.51 -3.58
N ALA A 57 -8.73 11.69 -3.30
CA ALA A 57 -9.24 11.54 -1.95
C ALA A 57 -8.19 11.02 -0.96
N GLU A 58 -7.37 10.06 -1.40
CA GLU A 58 -6.27 9.53 -0.59
C GLU A 58 -5.11 10.53 -0.46
N PHE A 59 -4.84 11.33 -1.52
CA PHE A 59 -3.85 12.39 -1.46
C PHE A 59 -4.19 13.41 -0.36
N LEU A 60 -5.45 13.85 -0.31
CA LEU A 60 -5.94 14.79 0.71
C LEU A 60 -5.86 14.22 2.13
N GLN A 61 -5.88 12.91 2.30
CA GLN A 61 -5.79 12.24 3.60
C GLN A 61 -4.37 11.85 4.01
N LYS A 62 -3.52 11.48 3.04
CA LYS A 62 -2.21 10.84 3.31
C LYS A 62 -1.02 11.76 3.02
N VAL A 63 -1.19 12.73 2.13
CA VAL A 63 -0.09 13.60 1.66
C VAL A 63 -0.29 15.03 2.13
N ALA A 64 -1.30 15.72 1.64
CA ALA A 64 -1.61 17.08 2.05
C ALA A 64 -3.06 17.44 1.70
N ASN A 65 -3.78 18.01 2.66
CA ASN A 65 -5.10 18.57 2.41
C ASN A 65 -4.98 20.05 2.03
N TYR A 66 -4.65 20.30 0.76
CA TYR A 66 -4.50 21.64 0.22
C TYR A 66 -5.83 22.40 0.06
N GLU A 67 -6.96 21.67 0.00
CA GLU A 67 -8.29 22.29 -0.02
C GLU A 67 -8.63 22.92 1.33
N ALA A 68 -8.25 22.27 2.43
CA ALA A 68 -8.43 22.81 3.78
C ALA A 68 -7.33 23.82 4.16
N ASN A 69 -6.17 23.79 3.51
CA ASN A 69 -5.01 24.62 3.80
C ASN A 69 -4.46 25.25 2.49
N PRO A 70 -5.20 26.15 1.82
CA PRO A 70 -4.82 26.65 0.51
C PRO A 70 -3.53 27.52 0.53
N ASP A 71 -3.26 28.18 1.64
CA ASP A 71 -2.14 29.11 1.79
C ASP A 71 -0.86 28.44 2.32
N LYS A 72 -0.92 27.17 2.74
CA LYS A 72 0.20 26.52 3.40
C LYS A 72 0.25 25.02 3.09
N TRP A 73 1.42 24.60 2.66
CA TRP A 73 1.71 23.16 2.59
C TRP A 73 1.79 22.54 3.98
N VAL A 74 0.90 21.60 4.28
CA VAL A 74 0.90 20.81 5.51
C VAL A 74 0.99 19.34 5.12
N TYR A 75 2.19 18.78 5.26
CA TYR A 75 2.41 17.36 4.96
C TYR A 75 1.82 16.49 6.07
N LEU A 76 1.04 15.46 5.70
CA LEU A 76 0.28 14.60 6.61
C LEU A 76 0.93 13.22 6.81
N GLY A 77 1.91 12.85 5.97
CA GLY A 77 2.56 11.55 6.07
C GLY A 77 3.51 11.42 7.26
N ASP A 78 3.71 10.20 7.72
CA ASP A 78 4.68 9.84 8.77
C ASP A 78 6.10 9.59 8.23
N LYS A 79 6.26 9.57 6.91
CA LYS A 79 7.53 9.42 6.18
C LYS A 79 7.50 10.29 4.93
N PRO A 80 8.66 10.77 4.44
CA PRO A 80 8.70 11.49 3.19
C PRO A 80 8.24 10.62 2.02
N CYS A 81 7.82 11.23 0.92
CA CYS A 81 7.37 10.46 -0.23
C CYS A 81 7.81 11.04 -1.58
N ILE A 82 7.76 10.18 -2.60
CA ILE A 82 7.77 10.55 -4.01
C ILE A 82 6.37 10.29 -4.56
N ILE A 83 5.87 11.19 -5.41
CA ILE A 83 4.63 11.00 -6.15
C ILE A 83 4.94 11.13 -7.63
N ASP A 84 4.66 10.09 -8.40
CA ASP A 84 4.80 10.02 -9.85
C ASP A 84 3.46 10.29 -10.52
N PHE A 85 3.35 11.40 -11.20
CA PHE A 85 2.22 11.72 -12.08
C PHE A 85 2.48 11.13 -13.46
N TYR A 86 1.70 10.14 -13.85
CA TYR A 86 1.90 9.33 -15.04
C TYR A 86 0.61 9.13 -15.85
N ALA A 87 0.72 8.52 -17.02
CA ALA A 87 -0.39 7.91 -17.76
C ALA A 87 0.10 6.62 -18.46
N ASP A 88 -0.81 5.68 -18.71
CA ASP A 88 -0.47 4.37 -19.28
C ASP A 88 0.08 4.43 -20.72
N TRP A 89 -0.31 5.44 -21.50
CA TRP A 89 0.20 5.65 -22.86
C TRP A 89 1.55 6.37 -22.92
N CYS A 90 2.04 6.91 -21.81
CA CYS A 90 3.25 7.71 -21.73
C CYS A 90 4.51 6.85 -21.84
N GLY A 91 5.24 6.94 -22.94
CA GLY A 91 6.48 6.19 -23.16
C GLY A 91 7.56 6.46 -22.10
N PRO A 92 7.92 7.75 -21.83
CA PRO A 92 8.88 8.08 -20.78
C PRO A 92 8.48 7.60 -19.38
N CYS A 93 7.17 7.59 -19.06
CA CYS A 93 6.68 7.05 -17.77
C CYS A 93 6.96 5.56 -17.62
N LYS A 94 6.85 4.80 -18.72
CA LYS A 94 7.19 3.37 -18.73
C LYS A 94 8.66 3.08 -18.46
N MET A 95 9.55 4.04 -18.73
CA MET A 95 10.96 3.92 -18.37
C MET A 95 11.22 4.20 -16.89
N VAL A 96 10.42 5.09 -16.29
CA VAL A 96 10.53 5.45 -14.87
C VAL A 96 9.92 4.37 -13.96
N ALA A 97 8.84 3.73 -14.39
CA ALA A 97 8.10 2.78 -13.57
C ALA A 97 8.97 1.66 -12.95
N PRO A 98 9.84 0.93 -13.70
CA PRO A 98 10.69 -0.08 -13.09
C PRO A 98 11.71 0.50 -12.11
N ILE A 99 12.21 1.73 -12.36
CA ILE A 99 13.12 2.42 -11.43
C ILE A 99 12.42 2.68 -10.11
N LEU A 100 11.17 3.15 -10.14
CA LEU A 100 10.39 3.39 -8.92
C LEU A 100 10.04 2.09 -8.17
N GLU A 101 9.84 0.99 -8.89
CA GLU A 101 9.65 -0.34 -8.25
C GLU A 101 10.92 -0.80 -7.51
N GLU A 102 12.10 -0.63 -8.12
CA GLU A 102 13.38 -0.94 -7.47
C GLU A 102 13.63 -0.03 -6.26
N LEU A 103 13.37 1.27 -6.39
CA LEU A 103 13.52 2.23 -5.30
C LEU A 103 12.54 1.98 -4.15
N ALA A 104 11.31 1.54 -4.45
CA ALA A 104 10.35 1.17 -3.41
C ALA A 104 10.87 0.02 -2.54
N GLN A 105 11.61 -0.92 -3.14
CA GLN A 105 12.23 -2.02 -2.40
C GLN A 105 13.50 -1.56 -1.66
N GLU A 106 14.35 -0.75 -2.32
CA GLU A 106 15.61 -0.27 -1.77
C GLU A 106 15.39 0.64 -0.54
N TYR A 107 14.35 1.48 -0.58
CA TYR A 107 14.00 2.42 0.48
C TYR A 107 12.78 1.99 1.31
N ASP A 108 12.46 0.70 1.32
CA ASP A 108 11.34 0.15 2.11
C ASP A 108 11.45 0.58 3.57
N GLY A 109 10.35 1.08 4.12
CA GLY A 109 10.29 1.60 5.48
C GLY A 109 10.88 3.00 5.68
N GLN A 110 11.59 3.58 4.72
CA GLN A 110 12.20 4.91 4.83
C GLN A 110 11.36 6.00 4.13
N ILE A 111 10.81 5.69 2.96
CA ILE A 111 9.96 6.61 2.19
C ILE A 111 8.73 5.87 1.65
N TYR A 112 7.72 6.62 1.24
CA TYR A 112 6.65 6.11 0.38
C TYR A 112 6.91 6.49 -1.08
N ILE A 113 6.53 5.61 -2.00
CA ILE A 113 6.47 5.92 -3.42
C ILE A 113 5.02 5.73 -3.86
N TYR A 114 4.40 6.82 -4.26
CA TYR A 114 3.04 6.89 -4.79
C TYR A 114 3.05 7.10 -6.29
N LYS A 115 1.96 6.71 -6.95
CA LYS A 115 1.72 6.99 -8.36
C LYS A 115 0.29 7.45 -8.56
N VAL A 116 0.14 8.51 -9.36
CA VAL A 116 -1.13 9.16 -9.68
C VAL A 116 -1.34 9.06 -11.19
N ASP A 117 -2.40 8.38 -11.60
CA ASP A 117 -2.83 8.36 -12.99
C ASP A 117 -3.51 9.69 -13.33
N THR A 118 -2.90 10.48 -14.20
CA THR A 118 -3.40 11.81 -14.56
C THR A 118 -4.68 11.79 -15.38
N GLU A 119 -5.05 10.65 -15.97
CA GLU A 119 -6.32 10.49 -16.69
C GLU A 119 -7.46 10.15 -15.72
N ALA A 120 -7.18 9.36 -14.70
CA ALA A 120 -8.16 9.04 -13.65
C ALA A 120 -8.32 10.21 -12.65
N GLU A 121 -7.22 10.89 -12.32
CA GLU A 121 -7.15 11.94 -11.30
C GLU A 121 -6.87 13.33 -11.95
N MET A 122 -7.63 13.67 -12.99
CA MET A 122 -7.46 14.92 -13.77
C MET A 122 -7.53 16.18 -12.90
N GLU A 123 -8.40 16.19 -11.90
CA GLU A 123 -8.54 17.33 -10.99
C GLU A 123 -7.28 17.51 -10.15
N LEU A 124 -6.75 16.44 -9.54
CA LEU A 124 -5.51 16.49 -8.80
C LEU A 124 -4.33 16.94 -9.67
N ALA A 125 -4.22 16.38 -10.87
CA ALA A 125 -3.18 16.80 -11.83
C ALA A 125 -3.29 18.28 -12.19
N SER A 126 -4.52 18.79 -12.39
CA SER A 126 -4.78 20.21 -12.67
C SER A 126 -4.41 21.11 -11.48
N ASP A 127 -4.80 20.73 -10.27
CA ASP A 127 -4.53 21.48 -9.03
C ASP A 127 -3.02 21.65 -8.79
N PHE A 128 -2.21 20.65 -9.17
CA PHE A 128 -0.75 20.72 -9.13
C PHE A 128 -0.10 21.30 -10.39
N GLY A 129 -0.91 21.75 -11.35
CA GLY A 129 -0.41 22.35 -12.59
C GLY A 129 0.42 21.38 -13.44
N ILE A 130 0.10 20.08 -13.42
CA ILE A 130 0.82 19.06 -14.19
C ILE A 130 0.54 19.28 -15.69
N ARG A 131 1.56 19.69 -16.42
CA ARG A 131 1.49 20.00 -17.87
C ARG A 131 2.24 19.01 -18.74
N SER A 132 3.07 18.19 -18.13
CA SER A 132 3.86 17.15 -18.80
C SER A 132 4.03 15.95 -17.87
N ILE A 133 4.19 14.77 -18.44
CA ILE A 133 4.41 13.53 -17.70
C ILE A 133 5.62 12.78 -18.28
N PRO A 134 6.36 12.05 -17.41
CA PRO A 134 6.20 12.00 -15.97
C PRO A 134 6.55 13.31 -15.28
N THR A 135 5.84 13.65 -14.23
CA THR A 135 6.22 14.70 -13.27
C THR A 135 6.31 14.09 -11.89
N LEU A 136 7.40 14.37 -11.21
CA LEU A 136 7.73 13.77 -9.92
C LEU A 136 7.66 14.85 -8.84
N LEU A 137 6.92 14.58 -7.78
CA LEU A 137 6.82 15.45 -6.62
C LEU A 137 7.55 14.79 -5.43
N PHE A 138 8.59 15.43 -4.96
CA PHE A 138 9.36 15.00 -3.78
C PHE A 138 8.85 15.75 -2.56
N CYS A 139 8.23 15.03 -1.62
CA CYS A 139 7.62 15.60 -0.41
C CYS A 139 8.47 15.27 0.82
N PRO A 140 9.37 16.17 1.23
CA PRO A 140 10.14 16.00 2.46
C PRO A 140 9.28 16.22 3.69
N MET A 141 9.76 15.76 4.84
CA MET A 141 9.14 16.04 6.15
C MET A 141 9.31 17.50 6.52
N GLY A 142 8.20 18.20 6.76
CA GLY A 142 8.24 19.55 7.33
C GLY A 142 8.63 20.69 6.38
N GLU A 143 8.82 20.42 5.09
CA GLU A 143 9.14 21.43 4.07
C GLU A 143 8.19 21.34 2.87
N ALA A 144 8.22 22.39 2.03
CA ALA A 144 7.45 22.39 0.79
C ALA A 144 7.99 21.32 -0.18
N PRO A 145 7.10 20.73 -1.00
CA PRO A 145 7.50 19.74 -1.98
C PRO A 145 8.33 20.35 -3.10
N GLN A 146 9.22 19.53 -3.68
CA GLN A 146 9.99 19.90 -4.86
C GLN A 146 9.50 19.10 -6.07
N MET A 147 9.38 19.74 -7.20
CA MET A 147 8.88 19.13 -8.43
C MET A 147 10.01 18.98 -9.45
N ALA A 148 10.06 17.82 -10.10
CA ALA A 148 10.94 17.56 -11.24
C ALA A 148 10.09 17.01 -12.41
N GLN A 149 10.38 17.48 -13.63
CA GLN A 149 9.67 17.06 -14.85
C GLN A 149 10.56 16.16 -15.70
N GLY A 150 9.93 15.18 -16.35
CA GLY A 150 10.60 14.26 -17.26
C GLY A 150 11.17 13.01 -16.57
N ALA A 151 11.64 12.08 -17.38
CA ALA A 151 12.20 10.83 -16.92
C ALA A 151 13.60 11.06 -16.33
N LEU A 152 13.73 10.84 -15.03
CA LEU A 152 15.02 10.89 -14.33
C LEU A 152 15.71 9.50 -14.38
N PRO A 153 17.04 9.46 -14.52
CA PRO A 153 17.80 8.24 -14.31
C PRO A 153 17.83 7.83 -12.83
N LYS A 154 18.06 6.55 -12.55
CA LYS A 154 18.01 6.00 -11.17
C LYS A 154 18.94 6.77 -10.21
N ASP A 155 20.14 7.14 -10.65
CA ASP A 155 21.09 7.86 -9.79
C ASP A 155 20.58 9.25 -9.38
N ALA A 156 19.89 9.96 -10.28
CA ALA A 156 19.27 11.25 -9.94
C ALA A 156 18.12 11.09 -8.93
N PHE A 157 17.33 10.02 -9.04
CA PHE A 157 16.36 9.67 -8.00
C PHE A 157 17.02 9.42 -6.64
N LYS A 158 18.10 8.62 -6.61
CA LYS A 158 18.83 8.32 -5.38
C LYS A 158 19.44 9.57 -4.75
N GLN A 159 19.97 10.45 -5.58
CA GLN A 159 20.47 11.75 -5.11
C GLN A 159 19.33 12.57 -4.50
N ALA A 160 18.23 12.75 -5.21
CA ALA A 160 17.08 13.51 -4.70
C ALA A 160 16.48 12.89 -3.42
N ILE A 161 16.39 11.56 -3.34
CA ILE A 161 15.94 10.86 -2.13
C ILE A 161 16.87 11.20 -0.94
N ASN A 162 18.18 11.09 -1.13
CA ASN A 162 19.13 11.33 -0.05
C ASN A 162 19.19 12.80 0.38
N GLU A 163 19.26 13.72 -0.59
CA GLU A 163 19.43 15.16 -0.31
C GLU A 163 18.13 15.84 0.10
N VAL A 164 17.02 15.55 -0.57
CA VAL A 164 15.74 16.24 -0.36
C VAL A 164 14.89 15.53 0.69
N LEU A 165 14.72 14.20 0.56
CA LEU A 165 13.78 13.47 1.40
C LEU A 165 14.39 13.03 2.73
N LEU A 166 15.58 12.45 2.69
CA LEU A 166 16.23 11.85 3.88
C LEU A 166 17.28 12.77 4.52
N LYS A 167 17.68 13.86 3.83
CA LYS A 167 18.69 14.84 4.30
C LYS A 167 20.00 14.18 4.79
N LYS A 168 20.40 13.12 4.08
CA LYS A 168 21.67 12.45 4.29
C LYS A 168 22.73 13.21 3.50
N SER A 169 23.64 13.88 4.19
CA SER A 169 24.85 14.51 3.62
C SER A 169 25.95 13.48 3.37
#